data_4bcaf48e48320a1c85e3737da67121a0
#
_entry.id   4bcaf48e48320a1c85e3737da67121a0
#
_cell.length_a   1.000
_cell.length_b   1.000
_cell.length_c   1.000
_cell.angle_alpha   90.00
_cell.angle_beta   90.00
_cell.angle_gamma   90.00
#
_symmetry.space_group_name_H-M   'P 1'
#
loop_
_entity.id
_entity.type
_entity.pdbx_description
1 polymer ?
#
loop_
_entity_poly.entity_id
_entity_poly.type
_entity_poly.pdbx_seq_one_letter_code
_entity_poly.pdbx_strand_id
1 'polypeptide(L)'
;MNLIYQYFIPYQGSDAKYNKGIIGLPDWAKIGMYSAQRYAKHISAEYMFTDQIHLNASLNVFESFRIFFDASFDKYDNIFVLDIDTIVNTKENIFDNDIKDIAMVHELGVSNRPPMPGVSFGPAFFNRYFNDPNKGVISYAKKHLDPNFKWKKSKMYPNEPFALYNGGVQVWSKRGRLKARDTFKRKGHDHFRGVTGKTETPYLNMMLFHHKFDITELSTDWNRLNFQWQADGNLGKITHYNDISKDGMLTHGK
;
A
#
# COMPACT_ATOMS: atom_id res chain seq x y z
N MET A 1 -11.81 13.43 13.95
CA MET A 1 -10.68 14.14 13.28
C MET A 1 -9.95 13.16 12.38
N ASN A 2 -9.64 13.54 11.12
CA ASN A 2 -9.00 12.67 10.14
C ASN A 2 -7.56 13.12 9.85
N LEU A 3 -6.69 12.17 9.47
CA LEU A 3 -5.29 12.40 9.15
C LEU A 3 -4.94 11.83 7.78
N ILE A 4 -4.14 12.54 6.98
CA ILE A 4 -3.37 11.97 5.87
C ILE A 4 -1.94 11.79 6.34
N TYR A 5 -1.45 10.55 6.26
CA TYR A 5 -0.11 10.17 6.70
C TYR A 5 0.72 9.70 5.51
N GLN A 6 1.88 10.31 5.34
CA GLN A 6 2.90 9.89 4.37
C GLN A 6 4.24 9.71 5.06
N TYR A 7 5.08 8.85 4.49
CA TYR A 7 6.45 8.68 4.93
C TYR A 7 7.37 8.47 3.72
N PHE A 8 8.62 8.86 3.88
CA PHE A 8 9.68 8.54 2.93
C PHE A 8 10.98 8.33 3.70
N ILE A 9 11.43 7.09 3.76
CA ILE A 9 12.66 6.73 4.43
C ILE A 9 13.64 6.24 3.37
N PRO A 10 14.75 6.96 3.13
CA PRO A 10 15.76 6.54 2.18
C PRO A 10 16.26 5.15 2.52
N TYR A 11 16.40 4.28 1.51
CA TYR A 11 16.95 2.95 1.70
C TYR A 11 18.40 3.03 2.19
N GLN A 12 18.72 2.29 3.24
CA GLN A 12 20.06 2.14 3.78
C GLN A 12 20.52 0.69 3.56
N GLY A 13 21.82 0.49 3.25
CA GLY A 13 22.41 -0.85 3.13
C GLY A 13 22.23 -1.53 1.77
N SER A 14 22.12 -2.86 1.77
CA SER A 14 22.09 -3.70 0.55
C SER A 14 20.89 -3.47 -0.37
N ASP A 15 19.81 -2.91 0.15
CA ASP A 15 18.62 -2.58 -0.62
C ASP A 15 18.74 -1.21 -1.33
N ALA A 16 19.85 -0.50 -1.12
CA ALA A 16 20.18 0.78 -1.78
C ALA A 16 20.29 0.68 -3.31
N LYS A 17 20.27 -0.52 -3.89
CA LYS A 17 20.30 -0.69 -5.37
C LYS A 17 19.11 -0.04 -6.08
N TYR A 18 17.97 0.13 -5.39
CA TYR A 18 16.77 0.78 -5.94
C TYR A 18 16.79 2.30 -5.80
N ASN A 19 17.58 2.84 -4.86
CA ASN A 19 17.67 4.26 -4.57
C ASN A 19 19.12 4.73 -4.43
N LYS A 20 20.04 4.16 -5.23
CA LYS A 20 21.46 4.53 -5.21
C LYS A 20 21.61 6.03 -5.47
N GLY A 21 22.21 6.73 -4.50
CA GLY A 21 22.55 8.15 -4.62
C GLY A 21 21.43 9.13 -4.26
N ILE A 22 20.27 8.67 -3.78
CA ILE A 22 19.24 9.59 -3.28
C ILE A 22 19.67 10.09 -1.89
N ILE A 23 20.07 11.35 -1.85
CA ILE A 23 20.36 12.10 -0.61
C ILE A 23 19.17 13.04 -0.40
N GLY A 24 18.47 12.87 0.72
CA GLY A 24 17.28 13.68 1.04
C GLY A 24 16.02 13.26 0.28
N LEU A 25 15.04 14.15 0.25
CA LEU A 25 13.75 13.91 -0.40
C LEU A 25 13.85 14.26 -1.91
N PRO A 26 13.68 13.31 -2.82
CA PRO A 26 13.76 13.58 -4.26
C PRO A 26 12.58 14.45 -4.74
N ASP A 27 12.74 15.14 -5.87
CA ASP A 27 11.74 16.09 -6.36
C ASP A 27 10.38 15.45 -6.66
N TRP A 28 10.37 14.25 -7.19
CA TRP A 28 9.12 13.51 -7.38
C TRP A 28 8.39 13.26 -6.05
N ALA A 29 9.10 12.95 -4.97
CA ALA A 29 8.49 12.74 -3.66
C ALA A 29 7.98 14.06 -3.06
N LYS A 30 8.67 15.20 -3.31
CA LYS A 30 8.16 16.52 -2.93
C LYS A 30 6.83 16.83 -3.62
N ILE A 31 6.69 16.47 -4.90
CA ILE A 31 5.43 16.63 -5.65
C ILE A 31 4.31 15.83 -4.99
N GLY A 32 4.54 14.56 -4.67
CA GLY A 32 3.56 13.72 -3.96
C GLY A 32 3.18 14.30 -2.60
N MET A 33 4.17 14.74 -1.84
CA MET A 33 3.97 15.41 -0.54
C MET A 33 3.10 16.66 -0.68
N TYR A 34 3.43 17.57 -1.60
CA TYR A 34 2.65 18.80 -1.81
C TYR A 34 1.23 18.51 -2.31
N SER A 35 1.06 17.49 -3.16
CA SER A 35 -0.25 17.05 -3.62
C SER A 35 -1.12 16.59 -2.45
N ALA A 36 -0.58 15.75 -1.56
CA ALA A 36 -1.27 15.27 -0.36
C ALA A 36 -1.58 16.41 0.63
N GLN A 37 -0.66 17.35 0.83
CA GLN A 37 -0.89 18.53 1.69
C GLN A 37 -2.04 19.40 1.18
N ARG A 38 -2.08 19.69 -0.13
CA ARG A 38 -3.18 20.46 -0.73
C ARG A 38 -4.51 19.74 -0.57
N TYR A 39 -4.51 18.43 -0.77
CA TYR A 39 -5.70 17.61 -0.61
C TYR A 39 -6.17 17.59 0.85
N ALA A 40 -5.28 17.38 1.82
CA ALA A 40 -5.60 17.42 3.24
C ALA A 40 -6.26 18.73 3.65
N LYS A 41 -5.68 19.87 3.20
CA LYS A 41 -6.27 21.20 3.43
C LYS A 41 -7.67 21.31 2.82
N HIS A 42 -7.88 20.77 1.61
CA HIS A 42 -9.16 20.83 0.92
C HIS A 42 -10.27 20.09 1.67
N ILE A 43 -9.96 18.88 2.19
CA ILE A 43 -10.94 18.04 2.90
C ILE A 43 -10.93 18.26 4.44
N SER A 44 -10.27 19.31 4.92
CA SER A 44 -10.17 19.64 6.36
C SER A 44 -9.59 18.50 7.22
N ALA A 45 -8.62 17.76 6.69
CA ALA A 45 -7.87 16.75 7.42
C ALA A 45 -6.52 17.30 7.88
N GLU A 46 -5.97 16.75 8.96
CA GLU A 46 -4.56 16.97 9.30
C GLU A 46 -3.65 16.27 8.30
N TYR A 47 -2.43 16.78 8.15
CA TYR A 47 -1.38 16.16 7.33
C TYR A 47 -0.14 15.92 8.18
N MET A 48 0.42 14.72 8.08
CA MET A 48 1.69 14.35 8.74
C MET A 48 2.60 13.66 7.74
N PHE A 49 3.84 14.12 7.67
CA PHE A 49 4.91 13.48 6.93
C PHE A 49 6.06 13.13 7.89
N THR A 50 6.73 12.01 7.65
CA THR A 50 7.96 11.63 8.36
C THR A 50 9.00 11.05 7.40
N ASP A 51 10.25 11.41 7.65
CA ASP A 51 11.44 10.82 7.04
C ASP A 51 12.29 10.03 8.07
N GLN A 52 11.73 9.84 9.27
CA GLN A 52 12.39 9.17 10.39
C GLN A 52 11.88 7.74 10.58
N ILE A 53 12.80 6.84 10.95
CA ILE A 53 12.47 5.47 11.33
C ILE A 53 11.93 5.45 12.75
N HIS A 54 10.72 4.90 12.93
CA HIS A 54 10.07 4.78 14.24
C HIS A 54 9.89 3.33 14.69
N LEU A 55 9.60 2.42 13.76
CA LEU A 55 9.37 1.01 14.08
C LEU A 55 10.65 0.20 14.17
N ASN A 56 11.75 0.69 13.58
CA ASN A 56 13.00 -0.06 13.42
C ASN A 56 12.74 -1.43 12.76
N ALA A 57 11.89 -1.42 11.74
CA ALA A 57 11.54 -2.60 10.96
C ALA A 57 12.71 -3.01 10.07
N SER A 58 12.75 -4.30 9.69
CA SER A 58 13.78 -4.81 8.78
C SER A 58 13.77 -4.19 7.39
N LEU A 59 12.62 -3.66 6.98
CA LEU A 59 12.41 -2.93 5.74
C LEU A 59 11.62 -1.66 6.02
N ASN A 60 12.07 -0.54 5.46
CA ASN A 60 11.47 0.78 5.67
C ASN A 60 10.02 0.88 5.20
N VAL A 61 9.61 0.04 4.25
CA VAL A 61 8.22 -0.02 3.78
C VAL A 61 7.21 -0.37 4.88
N PHE A 62 7.66 -1.03 5.96
CA PHE A 62 6.80 -1.32 7.11
C PHE A 62 6.58 -0.13 8.06
N GLU A 63 7.21 1.01 7.82
CA GLU A 63 6.93 2.24 8.60
C GLU A 63 5.48 2.73 8.40
N SER A 64 4.79 2.31 7.33
CA SER A 64 3.34 2.47 7.20
C SER A 64 2.57 1.92 8.40
N PHE A 65 3.08 0.89 9.08
CA PHE A 65 2.44 0.24 10.24
C PHE A 65 2.65 1.00 11.56
N ARG A 66 3.43 2.08 11.56
CA ARG A 66 3.55 2.96 12.73
C ARG A 66 2.20 3.37 13.29
N ILE A 67 1.24 3.64 12.43
CA ILE A 67 -0.13 4.05 12.81
C ILE A 67 -0.85 3.05 13.73
N PHE A 68 -0.41 1.80 13.82
CA PHE A 68 -0.97 0.79 14.72
C PHE A 68 -0.32 0.84 16.10
N PHE A 69 0.99 1.09 16.18
CA PHE A 69 1.81 0.86 17.37
C PHE A 69 2.20 2.14 18.12
N ASP A 70 1.98 3.31 17.52
CA ASP A 70 2.24 4.60 18.14
C ASP A 70 0.91 5.21 18.62
N ALA A 71 0.74 5.32 19.94
CA ALA A 71 -0.48 5.80 20.57
C ALA A 71 -0.81 7.26 20.19
N SER A 72 0.15 8.04 19.69
CA SER A 72 -0.11 9.42 19.23
C SER A 72 -1.14 9.48 18.10
N PHE A 73 -1.35 8.37 17.38
CA PHE A 73 -2.36 8.24 16.34
C PHE A 73 -3.76 7.92 16.84
N ASP A 74 -3.95 7.58 18.13
CA ASP A 74 -5.25 7.16 18.66
C ASP A 74 -6.30 8.27 18.71
N LYS A 75 -5.86 9.53 18.64
CA LYS A 75 -6.74 10.70 18.57
C LYS A 75 -7.51 10.81 17.24
N TYR A 76 -7.06 10.15 16.16
CA TYR A 76 -7.70 10.24 14.84
C TYR A 76 -8.80 9.17 14.69
N ASP A 77 -9.92 9.55 14.08
CA ASP A 77 -11.01 8.64 13.73
C ASP A 77 -10.62 7.77 12.54
N ASN A 78 -10.09 8.41 11.50
CA ASN A 78 -9.56 7.73 10.32
C ASN A 78 -8.17 8.26 9.97
N ILE A 79 -7.32 7.37 9.44
CA ILE A 79 -6.01 7.70 8.90
C ILE A 79 -5.91 7.18 7.48
N PHE A 80 -5.62 8.08 6.57
CA PHE A 80 -5.31 7.78 5.19
C PHE A 80 -3.79 7.67 5.04
N VAL A 81 -3.27 6.44 4.95
CA VAL A 81 -1.89 6.16 4.57
C VAL A 81 -1.81 6.22 3.06
N LEU A 82 -0.98 7.11 2.56
CA LEU A 82 -0.84 7.39 1.14
C LEU A 82 0.63 7.31 0.74
N ASP A 83 0.95 6.47 -0.25
CA ASP A 83 2.32 6.40 -0.75
C ASP A 83 2.80 7.75 -1.28
N ILE A 84 4.09 8.02 -1.10
CA ILE A 84 4.69 9.31 -1.46
C ILE A 84 4.78 9.52 -2.99
N ASP A 85 4.76 8.43 -3.78
CA ASP A 85 4.79 8.45 -5.23
C ASP A 85 3.37 8.49 -5.85
N THR A 86 2.48 9.26 -5.22
CA THR A 86 1.11 9.47 -5.67
C THR A 86 0.80 10.95 -5.90
N ILE A 87 -0.12 11.23 -6.85
CA ILE A 87 -0.70 12.56 -7.07
C ILE A 87 -2.21 12.46 -6.89
N VAL A 88 -2.77 13.31 -6.03
CA VAL A 88 -4.22 13.41 -5.80
C VAL A 88 -4.82 14.41 -6.79
N ASN A 89 -5.74 13.95 -7.65
CA ASN A 89 -6.37 14.72 -8.73
C ASN A 89 -7.82 15.09 -8.42
N THR A 90 -8.35 14.76 -7.25
CA THR A 90 -9.75 14.95 -6.89
C THR A 90 -9.91 15.91 -5.72
N LYS A 91 -11.13 16.46 -5.61
CA LYS A 91 -11.62 17.19 -4.43
C LYS A 91 -12.59 16.36 -3.58
N GLU A 92 -12.95 15.16 -4.03
CA GLU A 92 -13.83 14.28 -3.26
C GLU A 92 -13.12 13.84 -1.97
N ASN A 93 -13.85 13.83 -0.87
CA ASN A 93 -13.28 13.43 0.42
C ASN A 93 -13.29 11.89 0.55
N ILE A 94 -12.11 11.29 0.59
CA ILE A 94 -11.96 9.84 0.71
C ILE A 94 -12.60 9.28 1.99
N PHE A 95 -12.70 10.10 3.04
CA PHE A 95 -13.28 9.70 4.32
C PHE A 95 -14.82 9.62 4.31
N ASP A 96 -15.48 10.10 3.25
CA ASP A 96 -16.95 9.98 3.08
C ASP A 96 -17.36 8.57 2.61
N ASN A 97 -16.40 7.71 2.27
CA ASN A 97 -16.68 6.29 2.02
C ASN A 97 -17.01 5.58 3.34
N ASP A 98 -17.85 4.53 3.27
CA ASP A 98 -18.20 3.70 4.44
C ASP A 98 -17.00 2.83 4.88
N ILE A 99 -16.05 3.45 5.60
CA ILE A 99 -14.82 2.79 6.04
C ILE A 99 -15.15 1.85 7.21
N LYS A 100 -15.02 0.56 6.98
CA LYS A 100 -15.20 -0.49 8.00
C LYS A 100 -13.97 -0.55 8.94
N ASP A 101 -13.14 -1.61 8.86
CA ASP A 101 -11.85 -1.64 9.53
C ASP A 101 -10.80 -0.92 8.70
N ILE A 102 -10.82 -1.16 7.37
CA ILE A 102 -9.93 -0.55 6.39
C ILE A 102 -10.64 -0.40 5.05
N ALA A 103 -10.34 0.67 4.31
CA ALA A 103 -10.71 0.79 2.90
C ALA A 103 -9.46 0.75 2.02
N MET A 104 -9.50 -0.04 0.95
CA MET A 104 -8.38 -0.28 0.04
C MET A 104 -8.86 -0.44 -1.40
N VAL A 105 -7.93 -0.25 -2.33
CA VAL A 105 -8.15 -0.45 -3.76
C VAL A 105 -7.62 -1.80 -4.21
N HIS A 106 -8.45 -2.55 -4.91
CA HIS A 106 -8.05 -3.82 -5.52
C HIS A 106 -7.06 -3.58 -6.67
N GLU A 107 -5.96 -4.31 -6.69
CA GLU A 107 -4.98 -4.27 -7.77
C GLU A 107 -5.47 -5.13 -8.95
N LEU A 108 -6.24 -4.50 -9.85
CA LEU A 108 -6.81 -5.19 -11.02
C LEU A 108 -5.75 -5.61 -12.03
N GLY A 109 -6.05 -6.69 -12.77
CA GLY A 109 -5.26 -7.12 -13.91
C GLY A 109 -3.94 -7.78 -13.54
N VAL A 110 -3.73 -8.13 -12.28
CA VAL A 110 -2.50 -8.84 -11.86
C VAL A 110 -2.38 -10.18 -12.55
N SER A 111 -3.53 -10.86 -12.79
CA SER A 111 -3.58 -12.14 -13.53
C SER A 111 -3.37 -11.97 -15.05
N ASN A 112 -3.66 -10.78 -15.60
CA ASN A 112 -3.68 -10.52 -17.05
C ASN A 112 -2.72 -9.38 -17.45
N ARG A 113 -1.80 -8.96 -16.58
CA ARG A 113 -0.81 -7.93 -16.93
C ARG A 113 -0.05 -8.32 -18.18
N PRO A 114 -0.06 -7.50 -19.24
CA PRO A 114 0.88 -7.67 -20.32
C PRO A 114 2.29 -7.58 -19.75
N PRO A 115 3.25 -8.36 -20.24
CA PRO A 115 4.64 -8.24 -19.81
C PRO A 115 5.11 -6.82 -20.09
N MET A 116 5.42 -6.06 -19.05
CA MET A 116 6.06 -4.76 -19.21
C MET A 116 7.53 -4.97 -19.54
N PRO A 117 8.12 -4.19 -20.49
CA PRO A 117 9.54 -4.27 -20.77
C PRO A 117 10.36 -4.09 -19.47
N GLY A 118 11.15 -5.09 -19.12
CA GLY A 118 12.01 -5.08 -17.94
C GLY A 118 11.38 -5.52 -16.62
N VAL A 119 10.06 -5.83 -16.59
CA VAL A 119 9.37 -6.29 -15.40
C VAL A 119 8.56 -7.54 -15.72
N SER A 120 8.96 -8.68 -15.21
CA SER A 120 8.27 -9.97 -15.44
C SER A 120 7.07 -10.16 -14.50
N PHE A 121 6.15 -9.20 -14.47
CA PHE A 121 4.87 -9.35 -13.77
C PHE A 121 3.83 -9.92 -14.74
N GLY A 122 3.64 -11.20 -14.72
CA GLY A 122 2.62 -11.91 -15.49
C GLY A 122 1.98 -13.00 -14.63
N PRO A 123 1.01 -13.76 -15.16
CA PRO A 123 0.37 -14.88 -14.46
C PRO A 123 1.37 -15.87 -13.84
N ALA A 124 2.51 -16.09 -14.49
CA ALA A 124 3.58 -16.96 -13.98
C ALA A 124 4.26 -16.38 -12.73
N PHE A 125 4.50 -15.06 -12.69
CA PHE A 125 5.04 -14.37 -11.51
C PHE A 125 4.04 -14.44 -10.36
N PHE A 126 2.76 -14.16 -10.64
CA PHE A 126 1.71 -14.20 -9.65
C PHE A 126 1.54 -15.59 -9.04
N ASN A 127 1.51 -16.65 -9.87
CA ASN A 127 1.47 -18.02 -9.41
C ASN A 127 2.68 -18.40 -8.57
N ARG A 128 3.88 -18.00 -8.99
CA ARG A 128 5.11 -18.22 -8.22
C ARG A 128 5.11 -17.48 -6.89
N TYR A 129 4.61 -16.25 -6.89
CA TYR A 129 4.54 -15.40 -5.72
C TYR A 129 3.56 -15.89 -4.66
N PHE A 130 2.36 -16.31 -5.10
CA PHE A 130 1.30 -16.72 -4.20
C PHE A 130 1.29 -18.23 -3.95
N ASN A 131 1.50 -19.04 -4.96
CA ASN A 131 1.26 -20.49 -4.95
C ASN A 131 2.54 -21.32 -4.88
N ASP A 132 3.74 -20.74 -4.91
CA ASP A 132 4.97 -21.52 -4.75
C ASP A 132 4.91 -22.29 -3.41
N PRO A 133 5.02 -23.63 -3.44
CA PRO A 133 4.86 -24.47 -2.25
C PRO A 133 5.94 -24.22 -1.18
N ASN A 134 7.05 -23.64 -1.56
CA ASN A 134 8.20 -23.41 -0.66
C ASN A 134 8.36 -21.95 -0.25
N LYS A 135 7.98 -21.01 -1.11
CA LYS A 135 8.29 -19.57 -0.95
C LYS A 135 7.08 -18.65 -1.15
N GLY A 136 5.94 -19.20 -1.51
CA GLY A 136 4.73 -18.40 -1.76
C GLY A 136 4.07 -17.89 -0.47
N VAL A 137 3.35 -16.80 -0.58
CA VAL A 137 2.67 -16.15 0.55
C VAL A 137 1.63 -17.07 1.18
N ILE A 138 0.89 -17.84 0.37
CA ILE A 138 -0.11 -18.80 0.86
C ILE A 138 0.55 -19.92 1.65
N SER A 139 1.68 -20.45 1.14
CA SER A 139 2.43 -21.51 1.82
C SER A 139 3.01 -21.02 3.15
N TYR A 140 3.52 -19.78 3.17
CA TYR A 140 3.96 -19.15 4.40
C TYR A 140 2.81 -19.01 5.41
N ALA A 141 1.64 -18.49 4.96
CA ALA A 141 0.49 -18.33 5.83
C ALA A 141 0.00 -19.66 6.42
N LYS A 142 -0.05 -20.73 5.61
CA LYS A 142 -0.42 -22.08 6.08
C LYS A 142 0.55 -22.63 7.11
N LYS A 143 1.85 -22.38 6.93
CA LYS A 143 2.90 -22.88 7.82
C LYS A 143 2.98 -22.12 9.15
N HIS A 144 2.77 -20.80 9.13
CA HIS A 144 3.10 -19.94 10.26
C HIS A 144 1.90 -19.28 10.94
N LEU A 145 0.73 -19.25 10.28
CA LEU A 145 -0.48 -18.64 10.82
C LEU A 145 -1.61 -19.65 11.02
N ASP A 146 -2.05 -20.31 9.94
CA ASP A 146 -3.20 -21.22 9.95
C ASP A 146 -3.06 -22.27 8.84
N PRO A 147 -2.97 -23.57 9.16
CA PRO A 147 -2.90 -24.65 8.15
C PRO A 147 -4.06 -24.62 7.14
N ASN A 148 -5.21 -24.09 7.54
CA ASN A 148 -6.41 -23.96 6.72
C ASN A 148 -6.51 -22.59 6.03
N PHE A 149 -5.47 -21.78 6.06
CA PHE A 149 -5.48 -20.45 5.47
C PHE A 149 -5.92 -20.50 4.00
N LYS A 150 -6.91 -19.64 3.68
CA LYS A 150 -7.41 -19.45 2.32
C LYS A 150 -7.34 -17.97 1.96
N TRP A 151 -6.75 -17.70 0.80
CA TRP A 151 -6.77 -16.36 0.23
C TRP A 151 -8.18 -16.02 -0.22
N LYS A 152 -8.64 -14.81 0.06
CA LYS A 152 -10.00 -14.37 -0.30
C LYS A 152 -10.09 -13.95 -1.77
N LYS A 153 -11.31 -13.93 -2.30
CA LYS A 153 -11.66 -13.29 -3.56
C LYS A 153 -12.18 -11.88 -3.30
N SER A 154 -12.00 -10.99 -4.27
CA SER A 154 -12.64 -9.68 -4.25
C SER A 154 -14.15 -9.83 -4.39
N LYS A 155 -14.90 -9.00 -3.68
CA LYS A 155 -16.35 -8.90 -3.84
C LYS A 155 -16.71 -8.03 -5.05
N MET A 156 -15.96 -6.95 -5.26
CA MET A 156 -16.18 -6.00 -6.37
C MET A 156 -15.71 -6.59 -7.70
N TYR A 157 -14.67 -7.44 -7.69
CA TYR A 157 -14.07 -8.04 -8.89
C TYR A 157 -14.04 -9.58 -8.79
N PRO A 158 -15.21 -10.27 -8.88
CA PRO A 158 -15.32 -11.72 -8.64
C PRO A 158 -14.58 -12.58 -9.67
N ASN A 159 -14.29 -12.02 -10.85
CA ASN A 159 -13.55 -12.70 -11.92
C ASN A 159 -12.03 -12.72 -11.67
N GLU A 160 -11.52 -11.88 -10.76
CA GLU A 160 -10.12 -11.97 -10.35
C GLU A 160 -9.90 -13.23 -9.49
N PRO A 161 -8.79 -13.97 -9.71
CA PRO A 161 -8.53 -15.21 -8.98
C PRO A 161 -8.36 -14.99 -7.47
N PHE A 162 -7.87 -13.82 -7.10
CA PHE A 162 -7.58 -13.43 -5.72
C PHE A 162 -7.92 -11.96 -5.48
N ALA A 163 -8.33 -11.63 -4.26
CA ALA A 163 -8.32 -10.25 -3.81
C ALA A 163 -6.89 -9.87 -3.45
N LEU A 164 -6.31 -8.92 -4.16
CA LEU A 164 -5.04 -8.30 -3.82
C LEU A 164 -5.26 -6.80 -3.74
N TYR A 165 -5.08 -6.23 -2.54
CA TYR A 165 -5.22 -4.79 -2.33
C TYR A 165 -3.84 -4.16 -2.34
N ASN A 166 -3.69 -3.09 -3.13
CA ASN A 166 -2.45 -2.35 -3.21
C ASN A 166 -2.20 -1.54 -1.94
N GLY A 167 -0.96 -1.53 -1.46
CA GLY A 167 -0.56 -0.86 -0.22
C GLY A 167 -0.48 0.68 -0.31
N GLY A 168 -0.47 1.25 -1.52
CA GLY A 168 -0.23 2.69 -1.71
C GLY A 168 -1.40 3.59 -1.31
N VAL A 169 -2.60 3.05 -1.17
CA VAL A 169 -3.81 3.74 -0.71
C VAL A 169 -4.52 2.89 0.33
N GLN A 170 -4.46 3.30 1.58
CA GLN A 170 -5.06 2.59 2.71
C GLN A 170 -5.78 3.60 3.62
N VAL A 171 -7.08 3.44 3.83
CA VAL A 171 -7.81 4.27 4.80
C VAL A 171 -8.21 3.42 5.98
N TRP A 172 -7.60 3.66 7.13
CA TRP A 172 -7.79 2.91 8.35
C TRP A 172 -8.74 3.63 9.30
N SER A 173 -9.82 2.99 9.71
CA SER A 173 -10.62 3.47 10.83
C SER A 173 -9.87 3.28 12.16
N LYS A 174 -10.27 4.00 13.20
CA LYS A 174 -9.75 3.81 14.56
C LYS A 174 -9.95 2.36 15.02
N ARG A 175 -11.14 1.78 14.78
CA ARG A 175 -11.44 0.39 15.08
C ARG A 175 -10.46 -0.57 14.39
N GLY A 176 -10.22 -0.36 13.10
CA GLY A 176 -9.30 -1.19 12.31
C GLY A 176 -7.87 -1.10 12.82
N ARG A 177 -7.38 0.09 13.18
CA ARG A 177 -6.03 0.28 13.74
C ARG A 177 -5.86 -0.39 15.11
N LEU A 178 -6.84 -0.26 16.00
CA LEU A 178 -6.80 -0.94 17.29
C LEU A 178 -6.80 -2.46 17.11
N LYS A 179 -7.65 -2.99 16.23
CA LYS A 179 -7.63 -4.42 15.88
C LYS A 179 -6.29 -4.85 15.28
N ALA A 180 -5.67 -4.03 14.43
CA ALA A 180 -4.34 -4.30 13.88
C ALA A 180 -3.25 -4.30 14.97
N ARG A 181 -3.32 -3.39 15.94
CA ARG A 181 -2.43 -3.35 17.12
C ARG A 181 -2.46 -4.65 17.90
N ASP A 182 -3.64 -5.21 18.10
CA ASP A 182 -3.85 -6.45 18.88
C ASP A 182 -3.44 -7.70 18.10
N THR A 183 -3.55 -7.67 16.77
CA THR A 183 -3.37 -8.85 15.90
C THR A 183 -2.05 -8.87 15.15
N PHE A 184 -1.53 -7.71 14.72
CA PHE A 184 -0.25 -7.61 14.01
C PHE A 184 0.87 -7.50 15.05
N LYS A 185 1.80 -8.44 15.02
CA LYS A 185 2.98 -8.34 15.90
C LYS A 185 3.87 -7.22 15.39
N ARG A 186 4.34 -6.35 16.28
CA ARG A 186 5.21 -5.21 15.95
C ARG A 186 6.44 -5.57 15.11
N LYS A 187 6.95 -6.80 15.26
CA LYS A 187 8.05 -7.36 14.46
C LYS A 187 7.64 -8.59 13.65
N GLY A 188 6.35 -8.80 13.46
CA GLY A 188 5.83 -9.98 12.74
C GLY A 188 6.30 -10.04 11.28
N HIS A 189 6.53 -8.88 10.66
CA HIS A 189 7.10 -8.75 9.33
C HIS A 189 8.55 -9.25 9.24
N ASP A 190 9.33 -9.29 10.32
CA ASP A 190 10.71 -9.81 10.32
C ASP A 190 10.73 -11.29 9.97
N HIS A 191 9.69 -12.03 10.34
CA HIS A 191 9.53 -13.44 10.00
C HIS A 191 9.09 -13.67 8.55
N PHE A 192 8.62 -12.62 7.86
CA PHE A 192 8.22 -12.67 6.46
C PHE A 192 9.43 -12.60 5.50
N ARG A 193 10.64 -12.45 6.04
CA ARG A 193 11.89 -12.49 5.26
C ARG A 193 12.04 -13.83 4.54
N GLY A 194 12.33 -13.78 3.25
CA GLY A 194 12.53 -14.96 2.42
C GLY A 194 11.30 -15.44 1.65
N VAL A 195 10.13 -14.85 1.93
CA VAL A 195 8.97 -14.99 1.05
C VAL A 195 9.21 -14.15 -0.21
N THR A 196 8.84 -14.69 -1.36
CA THR A 196 8.99 -13.98 -2.64
C THR A 196 8.17 -12.69 -2.60
N GLY A 197 8.81 -11.55 -2.88
CA GLY A 197 8.18 -10.23 -2.79
C GLY A 197 8.19 -9.68 -1.37
N LYS A 198 9.30 -9.13 -1.00
CA LYS A 198 9.59 -8.51 0.29
C LYS A 198 8.91 -7.14 0.44
N THR A 199 7.61 -7.06 0.17
CA THR A 199 6.87 -5.80 0.30
C THR A 199 5.82 -5.93 1.40
N GLU A 200 5.41 -4.80 1.96
CA GLU A 200 4.36 -4.75 2.98
C GLU A 200 3.00 -5.22 2.44
N THR A 201 2.72 -4.99 1.15
CA THR A 201 1.44 -5.32 0.51
C THR A 201 1.02 -6.79 0.69
N PRO A 202 1.82 -7.82 0.36
CA PRO A 202 1.41 -9.20 0.60
C PRO A 202 1.27 -9.56 2.07
N TYR A 203 2.17 -9.04 2.91
CA TYR A 203 2.07 -9.25 4.36
C TYR A 203 0.78 -8.65 4.90
N LEU A 204 0.47 -7.41 4.53
CA LEU A 204 -0.75 -6.73 4.92
C LEU A 204 -1.98 -7.53 4.50
N ASN A 205 -2.09 -7.90 3.22
CA ASN A 205 -3.23 -8.67 2.71
C ASN A 205 -3.40 -10.01 3.45
N MET A 206 -2.30 -10.72 3.68
CA MET A 206 -2.30 -11.97 4.44
C MET A 206 -2.85 -11.78 5.86
N MET A 207 -2.40 -10.75 6.58
CA MET A 207 -2.84 -10.44 7.93
C MET A 207 -4.30 -9.99 7.96
N LEU A 208 -4.73 -9.17 7.01
CA LEU A 208 -6.13 -8.75 6.88
C LEU A 208 -7.07 -9.94 6.72
N PHE A 209 -6.69 -10.93 5.89
CA PHE A 209 -7.54 -12.11 5.64
C PHE A 209 -7.50 -13.09 6.80
N HIS A 210 -6.33 -13.34 7.39
CA HIS A 210 -6.18 -14.23 8.55
C HIS A 210 -7.01 -13.73 9.74
N HIS A 211 -6.91 -12.46 10.06
CA HIS A 211 -7.62 -11.86 11.19
C HIS A 211 -9.02 -11.34 10.84
N LYS A 212 -9.54 -11.67 9.64
CA LYS A 212 -10.92 -11.37 9.22
C LYS A 212 -11.28 -9.89 9.37
N PHE A 213 -10.43 -9.01 8.82
CA PHE A 213 -10.77 -7.59 8.76
C PHE A 213 -11.94 -7.35 7.82
N ASP A 214 -12.77 -6.38 8.19
CA ASP A 214 -13.83 -5.86 7.33
C ASP A 214 -13.22 -4.84 6.37
N ILE A 215 -13.11 -5.22 5.09
CA ILE A 215 -12.49 -4.41 4.06
C ILE A 215 -13.58 -3.76 3.23
N THR A 216 -13.55 -2.42 3.13
CA THR A 216 -14.29 -1.64 2.14
C THR A 216 -13.46 -1.59 0.87
N GLU A 217 -13.96 -2.16 -0.23
CA GLU A 217 -13.31 -2.07 -1.53
C GLU A 217 -13.63 -0.72 -2.18
N LEU A 218 -12.61 0.10 -2.41
CA LEU A 218 -12.72 1.36 -3.14
C LEU A 218 -12.62 1.11 -4.65
N SER A 219 -13.23 2.02 -5.45
CA SER A 219 -13.05 1.97 -6.90
C SER A 219 -11.58 2.16 -7.29
N THR A 220 -11.19 1.61 -8.43
CA THR A 220 -9.82 1.71 -8.94
C THR A 220 -9.36 3.14 -9.18
N ASP A 221 -10.28 4.10 -9.33
CA ASP A 221 -9.95 5.51 -9.48
C ASP A 221 -9.23 6.09 -8.26
N TRP A 222 -9.42 5.51 -7.08
CA TRP A 222 -8.72 5.90 -5.85
C TRP A 222 -7.26 5.43 -5.79
N ASN A 223 -6.80 4.61 -6.74
CA ASN A 223 -5.40 4.20 -6.84
C ASN A 223 -5.08 3.68 -8.25
N ARG A 224 -5.03 4.58 -9.23
CA ARG A 224 -4.70 4.25 -10.63
C ARG A 224 -3.21 4.02 -10.76
N LEU A 225 -2.84 2.76 -10.89
CA LEU A 225 -1.44 2.36 -11.09
C LEU A 225 -0.94 2.74 -12.49
N ASN A 226 0.37 2.89 -12.65
CA ASN A 226 1.02 3.34 -13.88
C ASN A 226 0.56 2.57 -15.14
N PHE A 227 0.46 1.27 -15.07
CA PHE A 227 0.02 0.45 -16.22
C PHE A 227 -1.46 0.67 -16.59
N GLN A 228 -2.30 1.11 -15.65
CA GLN A 228 -3.71 1.39 -15.91
C GLN A 228 -3.87 2.73 -16.63
N TRP A 229 -3.33 3.81 -16.05
CA TRP A 229 -3.46 5.14 -16.67
C TRP A 229 -2.64 5.29 -17.96
N GLN A 230 -1.53 4.55 -18.14
CA GLN A 230 -0.82 4.48 -19.41
C GLN A 230 -1.61 3.79 -20.52
N ALA A 231 -2.50 2.85 -20.16
CA ALA A 231 -3.31 2.11 -21.11
C ALA A 231 -4.51 2.93 -21.65
N ASP A 232 -5.14 3.76 -20.81
CA ASP A 232 -6.39 4.44 -21.14
C ASP A 232 -6.35 5.98 -20.99
N GLY A 233 -5.23 6.54 -20.51
CA GLY A 233 -5.08 7.99 -20.28
C GLY A 233 -5.85 8.53 -19.07
N ASN A 234 -6.60 7.68 -18.33
CA ASN A 234 -7.35 8.09 -17.16
C ASN A 234 -6.46 8.10 -15.91
N LEU A 235 -6.16 9.27 -15.38
CA LEU A 235 -5.34 9.44 -14.16
C LEU A 235 -6.08 9.05 -12.86
N GLY A 236 -7.40 8.92 -12.92
CA GLY A 236 -8.24 8.64 -11.74
C GLY A 236 -8.24 9.75 -10.70
N LYS A 237 -8.78 9.45 -9.54
CA LYS A 237 -8.79 10.36 -8.38
C LYS A 237 -7.41 10.45 -7.73
N ILE A 238 -6.67 9.35 -7.74
CA ILE A 238 -5.28 9.27 -7.31
C ILE A 238 -4.48 8.50 -8.36
N THR A 239 -3.44 9.14 -8.89
CA THR A 239 -2.47 8.50 -9.78
C THR A 239 -1.29 8.01 -8.95
N HIS A 240 -0.92 6.74 -9.12
CA HIS A 240 0.20 6.12 -8.43
C HIS A 240 1.34 5.81 -9.41
N TYR A 241 2.49 6.42 -9.19
CA TYR A 241 3.69 6.35 -10.04
C TYR A 241 4.68 5.32 -9.49
N ASN A 242 4.25 4.10 -9.33
CA ASN A 242 5.12 3.06 -8.80
C ASN A 242 6.26 2.70 -9.76
N ASP A 243 7.37 2.19 -9.21
CA ASP A 243 8.58 1.77 -9.92
C ASP A 243 9.24 2.85 -10.80
N ILE A 244 9.40 2.56 -12.10
CA ILE A 244 10.13 3.40 -13.06
C ILE A 244 9.34 4.63 -13.53
N SER A 245 8.07 4.72 -13.21
CA SER A 245 7.21 5.82 -13.69
C SER A 245 7.32 7.11 -12.87
N LYS A 246 8.17 7.14 -11.82
CA LYS A 246 8.31 8.29 -10.92
C LYS A 246 8.73 9.59 -11.62
N ASP A 247 9.51 9.50 -12.71
CA ASP A 247 9.85 10.64 -13.52
C ASP A 247 8.61 11.30 -14.17
N GLY A 248 7.53 10.54 -14.40
CA GLY A 248 6.25 11.06 -14.86
C GLY A 248 5.62 12.07 -13.90
N MET A 249 5.91 11.99 -12.60
CA MET A 249 5.43 12.97 -11.61
C MET A 249 5.99 14.36 -11.88
N LEU A 250 7.21 14.47 -12.41
CA LEU A 250 7.86 15.75 -12.72
C LEU A 250 7.13 16.49 -13.85
N THR A 251 6.43 15.79 -14.72
CA THR A 251 5.68 16.36 -15.84
C THR A 251 4.20 16.58 -15.53
N HIS A 252 3.56 15.66 -14.79
CA HIS A 252 2.13 15.72 -14.48
C HIS A 252 1.81 16.54 -13.21
N GLY A 253 2.77 16.74 -12.32
CA GLY A 253 2.59 17.42 -11.03
C GLY A 253 2.78 18.95 -11.06
N LYS A 254 2.91 19.55 -12.26
CA LYS A 254 3.10 21.00 -12.44
C LYS A 254 1.80 21.76 -12.56
#